data_aecb8ed742ecf048a952120772091d19
#
_entry.id   aecb8ed742ecf048a952120772091d19
#
_cell.length_a   1.000
_cell.length_b   1.000
_cell.length_c   1.000
_cell.angle_alpha   90.00
_cell.angle_beta   90.00
_cell.angle_gamma   90.00
#
_symmetry.space_group_name_H-M   'P 1'
#
loop_
_entity.id
_entity.type
_entity.pdbx_description
1 polymer ?
#
loop_
_entity_poly.entity_id
_entity_poly.type
_entity_poly.pdbx_seq_one_letter_code
_entity_poly.pdbx_strand_id
1 'polypeptide(L)'
;MWIWRRGFGAIIRCGRYEALGALEHEFAALYSPIGRPSIPPEKLLRAMLCQAFYSIRSERLLMERLEYDLLFRWFVGIGVDDAAWDHSTFSKNRDRLLEGDIAAKFLAAVLAQPRVKRLLSSDHFSVDGTLIEAWASMKSVRQKDGSGALPVEGGGRNAETDFHGQKRSNDTHASTTDPDARLYKKGKGKEAKLCFMGHGLMENRHGLLINACLTLANGHAERVAALHMIEPLADRPRRITLGADKAYDTEDFVNELRSMRVTPHVAQNTSGRSSSIDGRTTRRGGYAVSQRIRKRIEEAFGWIKTIAGHDKTKFRGRDRVGWAFTFAAAAYNLVRLPKLMAETG
;
A
#
# COMPACT_ATOMS: atom_id res chain seq x y z
N MET A 1 15.49 -15.28 -14.52
CA MET A 1 16.52 -14.24 -14.81
C MET A 1 16.35 -13.54 -16.18
N TRP A 2 15.83 -14.17 -17.23
CA TRP A 2 15.63 -13.57 -18.58
C TRP A 2 14.42 -12.65 -18.71
N ILE A 3 13.34 -12.90 -17.99
CA ILE A 3 12.09 -12.10 -18.02
C ILE A 3 12.30 -10.68 -17.45
N TRP A 4 13.23 -10.51 -16.51
CA TRP A 4 13.54 -9.24 -15.86
C TRP A 4 14.28 -8.24 -16.76
N ARG A 5 15.15 -8.70 -17.66
CA ARG A 5 15.91 -7.79 -18.54
C ARG A 5 15.03 -7.05 -19.56
N ARG A 6 14.00 -7.68 -20.11
CA ARG A 6 13.08 -7.02 -21.06
C ARG A 6 12.08 -6.09 -20.34
N GLY A 7 11.58 -6.47 -19.15
CA GLY A 7 10.69 -5.64 -18.36
C GLY A 7 11.34 -4.37 -17.82
N PHE A 8 12.59 -4.47 -17.34
CA PHE A 8 13.30 -3.35 -16.74
C PHE A 8 13.54 -2.20 -17.73
N GLY A 9 13.94 -2.51 -18.95
CA GLY A 9 14.11 -1.49 -20.01
C GLY A 9 12.82 -0.75 -20.38
N ALA A 10 11.66 -1.38 -20.22
CA ALA A 10 10.36 -0.79 -20.49
C ALA A 10 9.82 -0.03 -19.26
N ILE A 11 10.03 -0.53 -18.04
CA ILE A 11 9.78 0.20 -16.77
C ILE A 11 10.56 1.51 -16.79
N ILE A 12 11.81 1.47 -17.26
CA ILE A 12 12.67 2.64 -17.38
C ILE A 12 12.11 3.67 -18.37
N ARG A 13 11.61 3.23 -19.52
CA ARG A 13 11.04 4.15 -20.52
C ARG A 13 9.72 4.77 -20.08
N CYS A 14 8.85 4.01 -19.40
CA CYS A 14 7.57 4.51 -18.92
C CYS A 14 7.64 5.32 -17.62
N GLY A 15 8.53 4.97 -16.68
CA GLY A 15 8.59 5.63 -15.37
C GLY A 15 9.60 6.76 -15.28
N ARG A 16 10.56 6.85 -16.21
CA ARG A 16 11.74 7.69 -16.03
C ARG A 16 11.51 9.16 -16.31
N TYR A 17 10.66 9.52 -17.27
CA TYR A 17 10.60 10.92 -17.74
C TYR A 17 9.26 11.59 -17.54
N GLU A 18 8.14 10.88 -17.67
CA GLU A 18 6.83 11.53 -17.64
C GLU A 18 6.25 11.67 -16.23
N ALA A 19 6.25 10.58 -15.43
CA ALA A 19 5.64 10.60 -14.11
C ALA A 19 6.50 11.34 -13.06
N LEU A 20 7.84 11.23 -13.13
CA LEU A 20 8.73 11.95 -12.23
C LEU A 20 8.86 13.43 -12.63
N GLY A 21 8.89 13.74 -13.93
CA GLY A 21 8.89 15.11 -14.43
C GLY A 21 7.62 15.87 -14.05
N ALA A 22 6.48 15.21 -13.98
CA ALA A 22 5.22 15.80 -13.51
C ALA A 22 5.26 16.23 -12.03
N LEU A 23 6.22 15.73 -11.24
CA LEU A 23 6.40 16.06 -9.83
C LEU A 23 7.46 17.13 -9.57
N GLU A 24 8.09 17.68 -10.60
CA GLU A 24 9.21 18.65 -10.45
C GLU A 24 8.81 19.85 -9.58
N HIS A 25 7.62 20.40 -9.81
CA HIS A 25 7.10 21.51 -9.01
C HIS A 25 6.90 21.14 -7.53
N GLU A 26 6.42 19.92 -7.26
CA GLU A 26 6.22 19.41 -5.90
C GLU A 26 7.57 19.20 -5.19
N PHE A 27 8.57 18.77 -5.93
CA PHE A 27 9.92 18.61 -5.40
C PHE A 27 10.56 19.94 -5.03
N ALA A 28 10.36 20.98 -5.84
CA ALA A 28 10.86 22.31 -5.57
C ALA A 28 10.34 22.88 -4.23
N ALA A 29 9.10 22.56 -3.87
CA ALA A 29 8.49 23.01 -2.61
C ALA A 29 9.09 22.31 -1.36
N LEU A 30 9.69 21.12 -1.51
CA LEU A 30 10.27 20.35 -0.41
C LEU A 30 11.73 20.72 -0.09
N TYR A 31 12.39 21.48 -0.97
CA TYR A 31 13.82 21.75 -0.86
C TYR A 31 14.09 23.23 -0.78
N SER A 32 14.91 23.64 0.19
CA SER A 32 15.40 25.00 0.27
C SER A 32 16.40 25.28 -0.87
N PRO A 33 16.30 26.44 -1.54
CA PRO A 33 17.29 26.85 -2.54
C PRO A 33 18.64 27.23 -1.91
N ILE A 34 18.68 27.38 -0.59
CA ILE A 34 19.86 27.83 0.16
C ILE A 34 20.34 26.68 1.05
N GLY A 35 21.64 26.43 1.07
CA GLY A 35 22.28 25.46 1.96
C GLY A 35 23.10 24.40 1.22
N ARG A 36 23.53 23.35 1.95
CA ARG A 36 24.29 22.23 1.37
C ARG A 36 23.42 21.46 0.37
N PRO A 37 23.94 21.13 -0.81
CA PRO A 37 23.20 20.34 -1.79
C PRO A 37 22.65 19.03 -1.19
N SER A 38 21.35 18.82 -1.32
CA SER A 38 20.65 17.60 -0.90
C SER A 38 20.66 16.59 -2.03
N ILE A 39 20.37 15.31 -1.71
CA ILE A 39 20.10 14.30 -2.74
C ILE A 39 18.83 14.73 -3.51
N PRO A 40 18.88 14.85 -4.84
CA PRO A 40 17.71 15.23 -5.63
C PRO A 40 16.54 14.26 -5.38
N PRO A 41 15.31 14.76 -5.16
CA PRO A 41 14.15 13.94 -4.82
C PRO A 41 13.83 12.89 -5.88
N GLU A 42 14.04 13.22 -7.14
CA GLU A 42 13.90 12.27 -8.24
C GLU A 42 14.85 11.07 -8.11
N LYS A 43 16.12 11.31 -7.76
CA LYS A 43 17.10 10.25 -7.51
C LYS A 43 16.72 9.40 -6.28
N LEU A 44 16.18 10.04 -5.23
CA LEU A 44 15.67 9.33 -4.05
C LEU A 44 14.53 8.38 -4.42
N LEU A 45 13.51 8.85 -5.15
CA LEU A 45 12.39 8.01 -5.57
C LEU A 45 12.84 6.86 -6.47
N ARG A 46 13.76 7.10 -7.39
CA ARG A 46 14.34 6.03 -8.23
C ARG A 46 15.08 4.99 -7.38
N ALA A 47 15.87 5.42 -6.41
CA ALA A 47 16.56 4.51 -5.49
C ALA A 47 15.57 3.70 -4.64
N MET A 48 14.49 4.33 -4.18
CA MET A 48 13.41 3.63 -3.47
C MET A 48 12.64 2.65 -4.38
N LEU A 49 12.46 2.95 -5.66
CA LEU A 49 11.91 2.00 -6.63
C LEU A 49 12.83 0.78 -6.79
N CYS A 50 14.17 0.97 -6.79
CA CYS A 50 15.10 -0.17 -6.76
C CYS A 50 14.90 -1.04 -5.52
N GLN A 51 14.67 -0.44 -4.34
CA GLN A 51 14.33 -1.22 -3.14
C GLN A 51 13.08 -2.07 -3.34
N ALA A 52 11.99 -1.47 -3.85
CA ALA A 52 10.73 -2.16 -4.07
C ALA A 52 10.83 -3.26 -5.13
N PHE A 53 11.54 -3.03 -6.24
CA PHE A 53 11.64 -3.99 -7.35
C PHE A 53 12.53 -5.18 -7.05
N TYR A 54 13.57 -5.00 -6.23
CA TYR A 54 14.60 -6.00 -5.95
C TYR A 54 14.58 -6.53 -4.51
N SER A 55 13.52 -6.26 -3.76
CA SER A 55 13.35 -6.71 -2.38
C SER A 55 14.51 -6.29 -1.46
N ILE A 56 15.08 -5.10 -1.68
CA ILE A 56 16.19 -4.59 -0.88
C ILE A 56 15.65 -3.99 0.41
N ARG A 57 15.80 -4.69 1.52
CA ARG A 57 15.18 -4.32 2.79
C ARG A 57 15.83 -3.13 3.49
N SER A 58 17.16 -3.01 3.42
CA SER A 58 17.89 -1.97 4.13
C SER A 58 18.46 -0.92 3.18
N GLU A 59 18.58 0.30 3.69
CA GLU A 59 19.19 1.40 2.95
C GLU A 59 20.70 1.22 2.83
N ARG A 60 21.33 0.58 3.83
CA ARG A 60 22.74 0.21 3.74
C ARG A 60 22.99 -0.72 2.55
N LEU A 61 22.20 -1.79 2.44
CA LEU A 61 22.32 -2.72 1.30
C LEU A 61 22.01 -2.03 -0.04
N LEU A 62 21.09 -1.05 -0.05
CA LEU A 62 20.84 -0.24 -1.25
C LEU A 62 22.07 0.57 -1.63
N MET A 63 22.74 1.23 -0.68
CA MET A 63 23.97 2.00 -0.96
C MET A 63 25.09 1.10 -1.44
N GLU A 64 25.28 -0.06 -0.83
CA GLU A 64 26.24 -1.07 -1.32
C GLU A 64 25.93 -1.48 -2.77
N ARG A 65 24.66 -1.72 -3.11
CA ARG A 65 24.26 -2.01 -4.50
C ARG A 65 24.55 -0.85 -5.44
N LEU A 66 24.27 0.38 -5.02
CA LEU A 66 24.57 1.57 -5.81
C LEU A 66 26.07 1.80 -6.00
N GLU A 67 26.93 1.23 -5.17
CA GLU A 67 28.39 1.30 -5.34
C GLU A 67 28.87 0.41 -6.48
N TYR A 68 28.31 -0.79 -6.63
CA TYR A 68 28.82 -1.81 -7.54
C TYR A 68 27.96 -2.08 -8.79
N ASP A 69 26.64 -1.83 -8.71
CA ASP A 69 25.72 -2.21 -9.77
C ASP A 69 25.50 -1.04 -10.75
N LEU A 70 26.13 -1.12 -11.90
CA LEU A 70 26.03 -0.10 -12.96
C LEU A 70 24.60 0.09 -13.46
N LEU A 71 23.75 -0.95 -13.44
CA LEU A 71 22.36 -0.84 -13.83
C LEU A 71 21.56 -0.01 -12.83
N PHE A 72 21.81 -0.20 -11.52
CA PHE A 72 21.21 0.61 -10.47
C PHE A 72 21.67 2.06 -10.55
N ARG A 73 22.98 2.29 -10.72
CA ARG A 73 23.56 3.64 -10.87
C ARG A 73 22.93 4.38 -12.05
N TRP A 74 22.87 3.73 -13.19
CA TRP A 74 22.24 4.30 -14.36
C TRP A 74 20.75 4.57 -14.16
N PHE A 75 19.99 3.67 -13.53
CA PHE A 75 18.58 3.87 -13.24
C PHE A 75 18.34 5.03 -12.29
N VAL A 76 19.15 5.14 -11.25
CA VAL A 76 19.05 6.21 -10.24
C VAL A 76 19.60 7.55 -10.81
N GLY A 77 20.49 7.51 -11.75
CA GLY A 77 21.15 8.68 -12.33
C GLY A 77 22.40 9.11 -11.56
N ILE A 78 23.15 8.13 -11.00
CA ILE A 78 24.47 8.36 -10.39
C ILE A 78 25.52 8.09 -11.45
N GLY A 79 26.45 9.04 -11.65
CA GLY A 79 27.57 8.90 -12.59
C GLY A 79 28.51 7.75 -12.21
N VAL A 80 29.28 7.23 -13.15
CA VAL A 80 30.18 6.09 -12.89
C VAL A 80 31.24 6.45 -11.87
N ASP A 81 31.72 7.68 -11.88
CA ASP A 81 32.77 8.20 -10.99
C ASP A 81 32.22 8.82 -9.69
N ASP A 82 30.89 8.99 -9.58
CA ASP A 82 30.27 9.55 -8.38
C ASP A 82 30.23 8.51 -7.26
N ALA A 83 30.54 8.86 -6.02
CA ALA A 83 30.34 7.98 -4.88
C ALA A 83 28.83 7.74 -4.61
N ALA A 84 28.45 6.54 -4.16
CA ALA A 84 27.12 6.32 -3.61
C ALA A 84 26.92 7.14 -2.34
N TRP A 85 25.66 7.40 -1.99
CA TRP A 85 25.36 8.21 -0.80
C TRP A 85 25.59 7.40 0.49
N ASP A 86 25.89 8.11 1.58
CA ASP A 86 25.81 7.51 2.91
C ASP A 86 24.35 7.17 3.25
N HIS A 87 24.13 5.99 3.86
CA HIS A 87 22.79 5.49 4.18
C HIS A 87 22.01 6.39 5.14
N SER A 88 22.71 7.10 6.07
CA SER A 88 22.06 8.03 6.99
C SER A 88 21.62 9.32 6.30
N THR A 89 22.43 9.80 5.36
CA THR A 89 22.10 10.94 4.50
C THR A 89 20.89 10.59 3.61
N PHE A 90 20.88 9.39 3.04
CA PHE A 90 19.74 8.91 2.26
C PHE A 90 18.45 8.85 3.11
N SER A 91 18.52 8.28 4.32
CA SER A 91 17.38 8.18 5.23
C SER A 91 16.79 9.55 5.59
N LYS A 92 17.64 10.52 5.94
CA LYS A 92 17.21 11.89 6.27
C LYS A 92 16.54 12.58 5.08
N ASN A 93 17.08 12.41 3.87
CA ASN A 93 16.49 13.01 2.68
C ASN A 93 15.18 12.31 2.28
N ARG A 94 15.10 10.98 2.40
CA ARG A 94 13.87 10.22 2.20
C ARG A 94 12.77 10.68 3.14
N ASP A 95 13.08 10.94 4.42
CA ASP A 95 12.09 11.35 5.42
C ASP A 95 11.37 12.65 5.02
N ARG A 96 12.02 13.56 4.29
CA ARG A 96 11.37 14.74 3.70
C ARG A 96 10.28 14.35 2.67
N LEU A 97 10.51 13.32 1.87
CA LEU A 97 9.50 12.84 0.93
C LEU A 97 8.29 12.21 1.65
N LEU A 98 8.51 11.67 2.86
CA LEU A 98 7.43 11.07 3.66
C LEU A 98 6.52 12.13 4.32
N GLU A 99 6.97 13.38 4.45
CA GLU A 99 6.20 14.47 5.05
C GLU A 99 5.14 15.05 4.10
N GLY A 100 5.23 14.75 2.80
CA GLY A 100 4.27 15.19 1.80
C GLY A 100 3.53 14.04 1.14
N ASP A 101 2.47 14.36 0.39
CA ASP A 101 1.67 13.39 -0.38
C ASP A 101 2.38 12.90 -1.67
N ILE A 102 3.71 12.88 -1.67
CA ILE A 102 4.50 12.53 -2.86
C ILE A 102 4.17 11.12 -3.37
N ALA A 103 3.92 10.15 -2.50
CA ALA A 103 3.56 8.80 -2.93
C ALA A 103 2.21 8.76 -3.66
N ALA A 104 1.21 9.49 -3.14
CA ALA A 104 -0.10 9.59 -3.78
C ALA A 104 -0.02 10.36 -5.11
N LYS A 105 0.72 11.47 -5.13
CA LYS A 105 0.99 12.25 -6.35
C LYS A 105 1.75 11.43 -7.38
N PHE A 106 2.71 10.61 -6.96
CA PHE A 106 3.45 9.72 -7.84
C PHE A 106 2.54 8.64 -8.45
N LEU A 107 1.69 8.00 -7.64
CA LEU A 107 0.68 7.05 -8.14
C LEU A 107 -0.23 7.73 -9.16
N ALA A 108 -0.74 8.91 -8.84
CA ALA A 108 -1.59 9.68 -9.75
C ALA A 108 -0.86 10.06 -11.05
N ALA A 109 0.40 10.51 -10.98
CA ALA A 109 1.21 10.83 -12.15
C ALA A 109 1.47 9.62 -13.06
N VAL A 110 1.70 8.44 -12.49
CA VAL A 110 1.82 7.18 -13.25
C VAL A 110 0.53 6.89 -14.00
N LEU A 111 -0.63 7.03 -13.34
CA LEU A 111 -1.95 6.74 -13.93
C LEU A 111 -2.40 7.80 -14.96
N ALA A 112 -1.95 9.05 -14.79
CA ALA A 112 -2.30 10.16 -15.67
C ALA A 112 -1.60 10.10 -17.05
N GLN A 113 -0.53 9.32 -17.19
CA GLN A 113 0.16 9.17 -18.47
C GLN A 113 -0.81 8.73 -19.58
N PRO A 114 -0.82 9.38 -20.77
CA PRO A 114 -1.80 9.11 -21.83
C PRO A 114 -1.90 7.65 -22.24
N ARG A 115 -0.77 6.92 -22.25
CA ARG A 115 -0.71 5.50 -22.57
C ARG A 115 -1.33 4.63 -21.48
N VAL A 116 -1.09 4.98 -20.20
CA VAL A 116 -1.66 4.27 -19.05
C VAL A 116 -3.14 4.54 -18.92
N LYS A 117 -3.56 5.79 -19.09
CA LYS A 117 -4.98 6.20 -19.02
C LYS A 117 -5.87 5.41 -19.98
N ARG A 118 -5.37 5.04 -21.16
CA ARG A 118 -6.10 4.20 -22.13
C ARG A 118 -6.29 2.75 -21.66
N LEU A 119 -5.43 2.26 -20.77
CA LEU A 119 -5.54 0.91 -20.20
C LEU A 119 -6.59 0.83 -19.09
N LEU A 120 -6.89 1.95 -18.41
CA LEU A 120 -7.75 1.95 -17.24
C LEU A 120 -9.21 1.67 -17.62
N SER A 121 -9.89 0.85 -16.82
CA SER A 121 -11.34 0.75 -16.85
C SER A 121 -11.96 2.01 -16.27
N SER A 122 -13.04 2.51 -16.90
CA SER A 122 -13.84 3.62 -16.38
C SER A 122 -15.02 3.15 -15.53
N ASP A 123 -15.40 1.86 -15.61
CA ASP A 123 -16.71 1.41 -15.18
C ASP A 123 -16.68 0.30 -14.11
N HIS A 124 -15.58 -0.48 -14.04
CA HIS A 124 -15.53 -1.67 -13.20
C HIS A 124 -14.29 -1.65 -12.30
N PHE A 125 -14.55 -1.73 -11.00
CA PHE A 125 -13.51 -1.66 -9.97
C PHE A 125 -13.66 -2.79 -8.96
N SER A 126 -12.59 -3.09 -8.23
CA SER A 126 -12.57 -4.00 -7.10
C SER A 126 -11.83 -3.37 -5.93
N VAL A 127 -12.28 -3.65 -4.74
CA VAL A 127 -11.67 -3.19 -3.49
C VAL A 127 -11.38 -4.37 -2.58
N ASP A 128 -10.29 -4.27 -1.85
CA ASP A 128 -9.96 -5.21 -0.78
C ASP A 128 -9.00 -4.58 0.21
N GLY A 129 -8.84 -5.21 1.38
CA GLY A 129 -7.93 -4.82 2.43
C GLY A 129 -6.88 -5.90 2.71
N THR A 130 -5.72 -5.48 3.20
CA THR A 130 -4.65 -6.38 3.63
C THR A 130 -4.00 -5.90 4.91
N LEU A 131 -3.67 -6.84 5.81
CA LEU A 131 -2.96 -6.51 7.04
C LEU A 131 -1.46 -6.35 6.75
N ILE A 132 -0.87 -5.32 7.33
CA ILE A 132 0.57 -5.05 7.32
C ILE A 132 1.05 -5.13 8.76
N GLU A 133 1.95 -6.08 9.07
CA GLU A 133 2.49 -6.22 10.40
C GLU A 133 3.35 -5.00 10.75
N ALA A 134 3.14 -4.44 11.94
CA ALA A 134 3.89 -3.29 12.40
C ALA A 134 5.34 -3.66 12.73
N TRP A 135 6.24 -2.67 12.68
CA TRP A 135 7.61 -2.82 13.17
C TRP A 135 7.65 -3.20 14.65
N ALA A 136 6.74 -2.64 15.44
CA ALA A 136 6.66 -2.83 16.86
C ALA A 136 6.43 -4.30 17.24
N SER A 137 7.16 -4.77 18.25
CA SER A 137 6.97 -6.10 18.81
C SER A 137 5.76 -6.14 19.76
N MET A 138 5.12 -7.29 19.91
CA MET A 138 4.10 -7.54 20.92
C MET A 138 4.59 -7.26 22.36
N LYS A 139 5.89 -7.34 22.59
CA LYS A 139 6.53 -6.99 23.87
C LYS A 139 6.42 -5.49 24.22
N SER A 140 6.20 -4.63 23.24
CA SER A 140 6.04 -3.19 23.44
C SER A 140 4.63 -2.79 23.89
N VAL A 141 3.68 -3.73 23.93
CA VAL A 141 2.30 -3.45 24.31
C VAL A 141 2.20 -3.27 25.82
N ARG A 142 1.75 -2.10 26.28
CA ARG A 142 1.55 -1.72 27.68
C ARG A 142 0.14 -1.18 27.87
N GLN A 143 -0.32 -1.15 29.13
CA GLN A 143 -1.54 -0.47 29.52
C GLN A 143 -1.39 1.05 29.33
N LYS A 144 -2.41 1.70 28.84
CA LYS A 144 -2.43 3.14 28.55
C LYS A 144 -2.42 4.01 29.81
N ASP A 145 -2.91 3.47 30.92
CA ASP A 145 -2.95 4.12 32.24
C ASP A 145 -1.62 4.12 33.00
N GLY A 146 -0.59 3.51 32.40
CA GLY A 146 0.75 3.42 33.02
C GLY A 146 0.85 2.42 34.16
N SER A 147 -0.22 1.68 34.48
CA SER A 147 -0.26 0.70 35.59
C SER A 147 0.47 -0.61 35.26
N GLY A 148 1.05 -0.74 34.08
CA GLY A 148 1.83 -1.90 33.67
C GLY A 148 3.12 -1.99 34.46
N ALA A 149 3.27 -3.05 35.27
CA ALA A 149 4.48 -3.30 36.03
C ALA A 149 5.75 -3.21 35.17
N LEU A 150 6.76 -2.52 35.69
CA LEU A 150 8.10 -2.53 35.12
C LEU A 150 8.57 -3.99 35.00
N PRO A 151 9.39 -4.36 34.02
CA PRO A 151 9.98 -5.70 33.94
C PRO A 151 10.68 -5.99 35.26
N VAL A 152 10.28 -7.05 35.92
CA VAL A 152 11.02 -7.54 37.09
C VAL A 152 12.36 -8.05 36.57
N GLU A 153 13.47 -7.41 36.93
CA GLU A 153 14.79 -7.90 36.65
C GLU A 153 14.93 -9.31 37.27
N GLY A 154 15.14 -10.31 36.43
CA GLY A 154 15.38 -11.69 36.85
C GLY A 154 14.35 -12.73 36.44
N GLY A 155 13.30 -12.37 35.72
CA GLY A 155 12.32 -13.32 35.21
C GLY A 155 12.81 -14.05 33.94
N GLY A 156 12.72 -15.39 33.91
CA GLY A 156 13.05 -16.22 32.76
C GLY A 156 12.18 -15.87 31.53
N ARG A 157 12.50 -16.47 30.39
CA ARG A 157 11.90 -16.23 29.06
C ARG A 157 10.34 -16.15 29.02
N ASN A 158 9.67 -16.74 30.00
CA ASN A 158 8.20 -16.79 30.15
C ASN A 158 7.62 -15.72 31.10
N ALA A 159 8.44 -15.02 31.88
CA ALA A 159 7.96 -14.00 32.82
C ALA A 159 7.50 -12.70 32.16
N GLU A 160 7.89 -12.46 30.89
CA GLU A 160 7.47 -11.29 30.10
C GLU A 160 6.09 -11.47 29.41
N THR A 161 5.54 -12.65 29.38
CA THR A 161 4.21 -12.93 28.85
C THR A 161 3.23 -12.92 30.01
N ASP A 162 2.50 -11.81 30.16
CA ASP A 162 1.43 -11.72 31.13
C ASP A 162 0.30 -12.68 30.74
N PHE A 163 0.34 -13.91 31.25
CA PHE A 163 -0.67 -14.94 31.09
C PHE A 163 -1.77 -14.85 32.17
N HIS A 164 -1.83 -13.79 32.95
CA HIS A 164 -2.82 -13.62 34.01
C HIS A 164 -4.28 -13.40 33.52
N GLY A 165 -4.61 -13.87 32.33
CA GLY A 165 -5.99 -13.85 31.82
C GLY A 165 -6.53 -12.48 31.44
N GLN A 166 -5.74 -11.42 31.49
CA GLN A 166 -6.17 -10.09 31.06
C GLN A 166 -6.31 -10.02 29.55
N LYS A 167 -7.52 -9.75 29.10
CA LYS A 167 -7.83 -9.59 27.70
C LYS A 167 -7.30 -8.25 27.20
N ARG A 168 -6.17 -8.27 26.50
CA ARG A 168 -5.60 -7.06 25.87
C ARG A 168 -6.55 -6.58 24.77
N SER A 169 -6.97 -5.33 24.86
CA SER A 169 -7.78 -4.64 23.84
C SER A 169 -7.09 -3.34 23.40
N ASN A 170 -7.45 -2.83 22.25
CA ASN A 170 -6.94 -1.54 21.77
C ASN A 170 -7.43 -0.34 22.62
N ASP A 171 -8.47 -0.53 23.43
CA ASP A 171 -8.99 0.52 24.32
C ASP A 171 -8.09 0.68 25.54
N THR A 172 -7.61 -0.43 26.07
CA THR A 172 -6.83 -0.48 27.31
C THR A 172 -5.32 -0.53 27.08
N HIS A 173 -4.86 -1.02 25.93
CA HIS A 173 -3.46 -1.24 25.63
C HIS A 173 -3.02 -0.55 24.33
N ALA A 174 -1.76 -0.11 24.30
CA ALA A 174 -1.10 0.41 23.10
C ALA A 174 0.37 -0.02 23.07
N SER A 175 0.96 -0.03 21.88
CA SER A 175 2.41 -0.20 21.75
C SER A 175 3.12 1.09 22.13
N THR A 176 4.13 1.01 22.99
CA THR A 176 5.00 2.14 23.32
C THR A 176 5.96 2.48 22.19
N THR A 177 6.26 1.51 21.31
CA THR A 177 7.17 1.69 20.17
C THR A 177 6.46 2.32 18.98
N ASP A 178 5.18 1.95 18.75
CA ASP A 178 4.36 2.44 17.64
C ASP A 178 2.89 2.56 18.11
N PRO A 179 2.51 3.71 18.69
CA PRO A 179 1.17 3.92 19.25
C PRO A 179 0.02 3.82 18.24
N ASP A 180 0.31 3.97 16.94
CA ASP A 180 -0.68 3.84 15.88
C ASP A 180 -0.98 2.39 15.50
N ALA A 181 -0.06 1.47 15.77
CA ALA A 181 -0.28 0.05 15.51
C ALA A 181 -1.39 -0.50 16.42
N ARG A 182 -2.28 -1.32 15.85
CA ARG A 182 -3.42 -1.89 16.56
C ARG A 182 -3.33 -3.41 16.64
N LEU A 183 -3.75 -3.94 17.79
CA LEU A 183 -3.97 -5.38 17.95
C LEU A 183 -5.14 -5.82 17.08
N TYR A 184 -4.89 -6.70 16.15
CA TYR A 184 -5.93 -7.20 15.23
C TYR A 184 -5.75 -8.69 14.95
N LYS A 185 -6.88 -9.40 14.84
CA LYS A 185 -6.94 -10.84 14.49
C LYS A 185 -7.60 -10.99 13.13
N LYS A 186 -6.95 -11.68 12.22
CA LYS A 186 -7.52 -11.96 10.89
C LYS A 186 -8.75 -12.89 10.93
N GLY A 187 -8.99 -13.60 12.02
CA GLY A 187 -10.12 -14.52 12.17
C GLY A 187 -10.10 -15.26 13.53
N LYS A 188 -11.15 -16.02 13.80
CA LYS A 188 -11.24 -16.87 15.00
C LYS A 188 -10.08 -17.86 15.03
N GLY A 189 -9.45 -18.06 16.17
CA GLY A 189 -8.32 -18.97 16.36
C GLY A 189 -6.96 -18.47 15.82
N LYS A 190 -6.90 -17.29 15.18
CA LYS A 190 -5.63 -16.68 14.77
C LYS A 190 -5.05 -15.80 15.88
N GLU A 191 -3.72 -15.75 15.93
CA GLU A 191 -2.99 -14.88 16.85
C GLU A 191 -3.30 -13.40 16.56
N ALA A 192 -3.38 -12.59 17.62
CA ALA A 192 -3.45 -11.14 17.48
C ALA A 192 -2.06 -10.58 17.18
N LYS A 193 -1.96 -9.74 16.16
CA LYS A 193 -0.72 -9.05 15.80
C LYS A 193 -0.92 -7.55 15.87
N LEU A 194 0.16 -6.82 16.17
CA LEU A 194 0.20 -5.38 15.95
C LEU A 194 0.29 -5.13 14.44
N CYS A 195 -0.68 -4.44 13.89
CA CYS A 195 -0.75 -4.21 12.46
C CYS A 195 -1.47 -2.91 12.10
N PHE A 196 -1.30 -2.55 10.85
CA PHE A 196 -2.08 -1.58 10.11
C PHE A 196 -2.91 -2.31 9.06
N MET A 197 -3.85 -1.61 8.44
CA MET A 197 -4.68 -2.14 7.37
C MET A 197 -4.47 -1.30 6.10
N GLY A 198 -3.86 -1.91 5.09
CA GLY A 198 -3.70 -1.33 3.77
C GLY A 198 -4.90 -1.65 2.89
N HIS A 199 -5.40 -0.68 2.13
CA HIS A 199 -6.53 -0.82 1.24
C HIS A 199 -6.14 -0.46 -0.17
N GLY A 200 -6.65 -1.19 -1.14
CA GLY A 200 -6.43 -0.93 -2.55
C GLY A 200 -7.73 -0.87 -3.33
N LEU A 201 -7.83 0.09 -4.24
CA LEU A 201 -8.86 0.13 -5.27
C LEU A 201 -8.22 -0.17 -6.62
N MET A 202 -8.67 -1.24 -7.25
CA MET A 202 -8.14 -1.77 -8.49
C MET A 202 -9.15 -1.61 -9.62
N GLU A 203 -8.72 -1.18 -10.80
CA GLU A 203 -9.52 -1.27 -11.98
C GLU A 203 -9.52 -2.70 -12.54
N ASN A 204 -10.67 -3.16 -13.08
CA ASN A 204 -10.88 -4.58 -13.38
C ASN A 204 -10.41 -5.03 -14.77
N ARG A 205 -10.02 -4.12 -15.67
CA ARG A 205 -9.60 -4.46 -17.04
C ARG A 205 -8.20 -5.09 -17.04
N HIS A 206 -7.25 -4.40 -16.46
CA HIS A 206 -5.84 -4.79 -16.46
C HIS A 206 -5.27 -5.05 -15.07
N GLY A 207 -6.02 -4.77 -14.00
CA GLY A 207 -5.62 -5.00 -12.62
C GLY A 207 -4.58 -4.01 -12.14
N LEU A 208 -4.71 -2.73 -12.52
CA LEU A 208 -3.90 -1.64 -12.01
C LEU A 208 -4.55 -1.06 -10.75
N LEU A 209 -3.74 -0.78 -9.73
CA LEU A 209 -4.20 -0.08 -8.54
C LEU A 209 -4.38 1.41 -8.87
N ILE A 210 -5.60 1.91 -8.74
CA ILE A 210 -5.94 3.31 -9.03
C ILE A 210 -5.97 4.18 -7.78
N ASN A 211 -6.10 3.56 -6.63
CA ASN A 211 -5.98 4.22 -5.33
C ASN A 211 -5.44 3.23 -4.29
N ALA A 212 -4.71 3.72 -3.32
CA ALA A 212 -4.21 2.96 -2.19
C ALA A 212 -4.13 3.85 -0.96
N CYS A 213 -4.59 3.36 0.19
CA CYS A 213 -4.52 4.08 1.46
C CYS A 213 -4.26 3.12 2.62
N LEU A 214 -3.91 3.68 3.77
CA LEU A 214 -3.67 2.93 5.01
C LEU A 214 -4.55 3.48 6.13
N THR A 215 -5.11 2.57 6.91
CA THR A 215 -5.86 2.91 8.13
C THR A 215 -5.32 2.18 9.34
N LEU A 216 -5.77 2.60 10.51
CA LEU A 216 -5.61 1.81 11.73
C LEU A 216 -6.49 0.56 11.60
N ALA A 217 -5.95 -0.60 12.00
CA ALA A 217 -6.67 -1.86 11.88
C ALA A 217 -7.85 -1.92 12.84
N ASN A 218 -9.06 -1.98 12.29
CA ASN A 218 -10.32 -2.22 13.02
C ASN A 218 -11.36 -2.92 12.14
N GLY A 219 -12.46 -3.36 12.71
CA GLY A 219 -13.50 -4.13 12.01
C GLY A 219 -14.33 -3.35 10.98
N HIS A 220 -14.21 -2.02 10.92
CA HIS A 220 -14.96 -1.16 10.02
C HIS A 220 -14.07 -0.49 8.96
N ALA A 221 -12.76 -0.48 9.17
CA ALA A 221 -11.80 0.26 8.36
C ALA A 221 -11.86 -0.07 6.86
N GLU A 222 -12.05 -1.35 6.50
CA GLU A 222 -12.12 -1.78 5.11
C GLU A 222 -13.29 -1.12 4.37
N ARG A 223 -14.47 -1.09 4.99
CA ARG A 223 -15.67 -0.51 4.37
C ARG A 223 -15.58 1.01 4.24
N VAL A 224 -15.11 1.67 5.28
CA VAL A 224 -14.92 3.13 5.28
C VAL A 224 -13.89 3.53 4.22
N ALA A 225 -12.75 2.86 4.17
CA ALA A 225 -11.72 3.11 3.16
C ALA A 225 -12.24 2.86 1.74
N ALA A 226 -13.02 1.80 1.53
CA ALA A 226 -13.62 1.49 0.23
C ALA A 226 -14.55 2.61 -0.26
N LEU A 227 -15.41 3.15 0.61
CA LEU A 227 -16.29 4.27 0.28
C LEU A 227 -15.48 5.51 -0.09
N HIS A 228 -14.51 5.90 0.71
CA HIS A 228 -13.63 7.04 0.41
C HIS A 228 -12.85 6.89 -0.90
N MET A 229 -12.38 5.69 -1.22
CA MET A 229 -11.63 5.48 -2.46
C MET A 229 -12.50 5.51 -3.71
N ILE A 230 -13.77 5.06 -3.62
CA ILE A 230 -14.67 5.00 -4.78
C ILE A 230 -15.44 6.31 -5.01
N GLU A 231 -15.67 7.11 -3.95
CA GLU A 231 -16.45 8.34 -4.00
C GLU A 231 -16.00 9.31 -5.12
N PRO A 232 -14.70 9.62 -5.31
CA PRO A 232 -14.26 10.52 -6.38
C PRO A 232 -14.54 9.99 -7.80
N LEU A 233 -14.83 8.70 -7.93
CA LEU A 233 -15.14 8.05 -9.21
C LEU A 233 -16.66 7.94 -9.45
N ALA A 234 -17.44 8.10 -8.39
CA ALA A 234 -18.89 7.93 -8.43
C ALA A 234 -19.62 9.14 -9.04
N ASP A 235 -19.02 10.33 -8.99
CA ASP A 235 -19.57 11.56 -9.57
C ASP A 235 -19.42 11.56 -11.11
N ARG A 236 -20.15 10.66 -11.76
CA ARG A 236 -20.14 10.47 -13.22
C ARG A 236 -21.55 10.13 -13.73
N PRO A 237 -21.87 10.47 -14.99
CA PRO A 237 -23.17 10.12 -15.59
C PRO A 237 -23.41 8.60 -15.66
N ARG A 238 -22.34 7.82 -15.92
CA ARG A 238 -22.41 6.36 -16.00
C ARG A 238 -22.30 5.72 -14.62
N ARG A 239 -23.12 4.70 -14.37
CA ARG A 239 -22.99 3.85 -13.20
C ARG A 239 -21.72 3.01 -13.29
N ILE A 240 -21.00 2.97 -12.18
CA ILE A 240 -19.84 2.11 -12.02
C ILE A 240 -20.16 0.91 -11.13
N THR A 241 -19.32 -0.12 -11.14
CA THR A 241 -19.49 -1.30 -10.30
C THR A 241 -18.29 -1.44 -9.38
N LEU A 242 -18.52 -1.87 -8.13
CA LEU A 242 -17.49 -2.18 -7.16
C LEU A 242 -17.59 -3.63 -6.71
N GLY A 243 -16.59 -4.44 -7.07
CA GLY A 243 -16.41 -5.81 -6.59
C GLY A 243 -15.75 -5.82 -5.22
N ALA A 244 -16.32 -6.56 -4.27
CA ALA A 244 -15.76 -6.74 -2.93
C ALA A 244 -16.05 -8.14 -2.39
N ASP A 245 -15.34 -8.53 -1.33
CA ASP A 245 -15.52 -9.82 -0.69
C ASP A 245 -16.76 -9.85 0.25
N LYS A 246 -17.04 -11.00 0.87
CA LYS A 246 -18.19 -11.17 1.76
C LYS A 246 -18.10 -10.39 3.07
N ALA A 247 -16.93 -9.89 3.48
CA ALA A 247 -16.79 -9.05 4.67
C ALA A 247 -17.41 -7.66 4.47
N TYR A 248 -17.56 -7.25 3.20
CA TYR A 248 -18.22 -6.00 2.83
C TYR A 248 -19.75 -6.13 2.70
N ASP A 249 -20.32 -7.32 2.83
CA ASP A 249 -21.77 -7.54 2.73
C ASP A 249 -22.49 -7.09 4.02
N THR A 250 -22.61 -5.79 4.19
CA THR A 250 -23.39 -5.14 5.26
C THR A 250 -24.40 -4.18 4.64
N GLU A 251 -25.55 -4.01 5.29
CA GLU A 251 -26.63 -3.18 4.77
C GLU A 251 -26.17 -1.73 4.56
N ASP A 252 -25.50 -1.14 5.54
CA ASP A 252 -24.97 0.22 5.47
C ASP A 252 -24.06 0.42 4.26
N PHE A 253 -23.07 -0.46 4.08
CA PHE A 253 -22.11 -0.36 2.96
C PHE A 253 -22.80 -0.49 1.60
N VAL A 254 -23.72 -1.44 1.48
CA VAL A 254 -24.47 -1.66 0.23
C VAL A 254 -25.37 -0.48 -0.09
N ASN A 255 -26.03 0.11 0.91
CA ASN A 255 -26.90 1.27 0.74
C ASN A 255 -26.09 2.53 0.39
N GLU A 256 -24.93 2.75 1.03
CA GLU A 256 -24.02 3.84 0.69
C GLU A 256 -23.51 3.75 -0.75
N LEU A 257 -23.10 2.58 -1.21
CA LEU A 257 -22.71 2.40 -2.63
C LEU A 257 -23.86 2.74 -3.57
N ARG A 258 -25.08 2.31 -3.23
CA ARG A 258 -26.28 2.59 -4.06
C ARG A 258 -26.61 4.08 -4.08
N SER A 259 -26.48 4.79 -2.96
CA SER A 259 -26.69 6.25 -2.87
C SER A 259 -25.72 7.01 -3.78
N MET A 260 -24.47 6.57 -3.85
CA MET A 260 -23.42 7.08 -4.74
C MET A 260 -23.56 6.61 -6.21
N ARG A 261 -24.66 5.94 -6.60
CA ARG A 261 -24.88 5.33 -7.91
C ARG A 261 -23.83 4.26 -8.30
N VAL A 262 -23.18 3.66 -7.32
CA VAL A 262 -22.27 2.53 -7.51
C VAL A 262 -23.04 1.22 -7.37
N THR A 263 -22.92 0.32 -8.35
CA THR A 263 -23.54 -1.00 -8.27
C THR A 263 -22.67 -1.92 -7.40
N PRO A 264 -23.17 -2.42 -6.24
CA PRO A 264 -22.41 -3.25 -5.34
C PRO A 264 -22.31 -4.69 -5.88
N HIS A 265 -21.18 -5.06 -6.44
CA HIS A 265 -20.85 -6.44 -6.79
C HIS A 265 -20.13 -7.14 -5.61
N VAL A 266 -20.74 -7.06 -4.42
CA VAL A 266 -20.20 -7.68 -3.19
C VAL A 266 -20.58 -9.16 -3.13
N ALA A 267 -19.66 -10.01 -2.70
CA ALA A 267 -19.95 -11.43 -2.51
C ALA A 267 -20.95 -11.62 -1.37
N GLN A 268 -22.00 -12.42 -1.61
CA GLN A 268 -23.05 -12.66 -0.61
C GLN A 268 -22.48 -13.38 0.61
N ASN A 269 -22.84 -12.89 1.80
CA ASN A 269 -22.57 -13.53 3.06
C ASN A 269 -23.84 -14.18 3.60
N THR A 270 -23.99 -15.47 3.33
CA THR A 270 -25.13 -16.28 3.78
C THR A 270 -24.83 -17.10 5.03
N SER A 271 -23.69 -16.86 5.69
CA SER A 271 -23.27 -17.59 6.90
C SER A 271 -24.07 -17.10 8.13
N GLY A 272 -25.20 -17.72 8.42
CA GLY A 272 -26.06 -17.43 9.57
C GLY A 272 -26.87 -16.15 9.48
N ARG A 273 -26.94 -15.51 8.29
CA ARG A 273 -27.74 -14.30 8.03
C ARG A 273 -28.15 -14.19 6.56
N SER A 274 -29.13 -13.34 6.28
CA SER A 274 -29.45 -12.92 4.91
C SER A 274 -28.42 -11.92 4.40
N SER A 275 -28.10 -12.01 3.11
CA SER A 275 -27.22 -11.07 2.41
C SER A 275 -27.96 -9.77 2.10
N SER A 276 -27.26 -8.63 2.17
CA SER A 276 -27.76 -7.33 1.70
C SER A 276 -27.72 -7.22 0.16
N ILE A 277 -27.09 -8.18 -0.52
CA ILE A 277 -27.03 -8.27 -1.97
C ILE A 277 -28.18 -9.15 -2.46
N ASP A 278 -29.11 -8.55 -3.17
CA ASP A 278 -30.32 -9.18 -3.68
C ASP A 278 -30.22 -9.61 -5.15
N GLY A 279 -31.31 -10.23 -5.64
CA GLY A 279 -31.42 -10.73 -7.02
C GLY A 279 -31.32 -9.63 -8.08
N ARG A 280 -31.54 -8.36 -7.77
CA ARG A 280 -31.33 -7.25 -8.72
C ARG A 280 -29.87 -7.15 -9.17
N THR A 281 -28.94 -7.53 -8.30
CA THR A 281 -27.51 -7.54 -8.58
C THR A 281 -27.04 -8.91 -9.09
N THR A 282 -27.37 -10.01 -8.39
CA THR A 282 -26.81 -11.35 -8.68
C THR A 282 -27.26 -11.97 -9.98
N ARG A 283 -28.47 -11.64 -10.46
CA ARG A 283 -29.01 -12.14 -11.75
C ARG A 283 -28.30 -11.59 -12.99
N ARG A 284 -27.48 -10.56 -12.83
CA ARG A 284 -26.76 -9.94 -13.96
C ARG A 284 -25.43 -10.67 -14.20
N GLY A 285 -25.15 -11.03 -15.46
CA GLY A 285 -23.91 -11.72 -15.83
C GLY A 285 -22.63 -10.98 -15.39
N GLY A 286 -22.64 -9.66 -15.34
CA GLY A 286 -21.52 -8.84 -14.85
C GLY A 286 -21.16 -9.10 -13.39
N TYR A 287 -22.11 -9.53 -12.55
CA TYR A 287 -21.84 -9.87 -11.17
C TYR A 287 -20.85 -11.07 -11.05
N ALA A 288 -21.15 -12.16 -11.76
CA ALA A 288 -20.28 -13.35 -11.75
C ALA A 288 -18.87 -13.04 -12.28
N VAL A 289 -18.79 -12.18 -13.33
CA VAL A 289 -17.51 -11.72 -13.87
C VAL A 289 -16.74 -10.91 -12.83
N SER A 290 -17.39 -9.93 -12.17
CA SER A 290 -16.75 -9.14 -11.11
C SER A 290 -16.25 -10.00 -9.97
N GLN A 291 -17.03 -11.01 -9.52
CA GLN A 291 -16.62 -11.92 -8.44
C GLN A 291 -15.38 -12.75 -8.79
N ARG A 292 -15.17 -13.07 -10.06
CA ARG A 292 -13.96 -13.74 -10.53
C ARG A 292 -12.78 -12.78 -10.62
N ILE A 293 -13.00 -11.60 -11.21
CA ILE A 293 -11.91 -10.65 -11.50
C ILE A 293 -11.39 -9.99 -10.22
N ARG A 294 -12.24 -9.71 -9.22
CA ARG A 294 -11.83 -9.05 -7.98
C ARG A 294 -10.65 -9.75 -7.29
N LYS A 295 -10.50 -11.07 -7.47
CA LYS A 295 -9.40 -11.84 -6.88
C LYS A 295 -8.02 -11.39 -7.37
N ARG A 296 -7.93 -10.66 -8.48
CA ARG A 296 -6.65 -10.11 -8.97
C ARG A 296 -6.01 -9.12 -8.01
N ILE A 297 -6.78 -8.48 -7.13
CA ILE A 297 -6.21 -7.58 -6.12
C ILE A 297 -5.30 -8.31 -5.14
N GLU A 298 -5.54 -9.60 -4.91
CA GLU A 298 -4.69 -10.46 -4.09
C GLU A 298 -3.27 -10.61 -4.68
N GLU A 299 -3.14 -10.58 -6.04
CA GLU A 299 -1.84 -10.58 -6.72
C GLU A 299 -1.06 -9.30 -6.41
N ALA A 300 -1.75 -8.14 -6.40
CA ALA A 300 -1.13 -6.87 -6.05
C ALA A 300 -0.65 -6.86 -4.60
N PHE A 301 -1.49 -7.29 -3.68
CA PHE A 301 -1.11 -7.37 -2.26
C PHE A 301 -0.02 -8.41 -2.01
N GLY A 302 -0.06 -9.55 -2.71
CA GLY A 302 1.00 -10.54 -2.68
C GLY A 302 2.35 -9.92 -3.11
N TRP A 303 2.37 -9.19 -4.22
CA TRP A 303 3.57 -8.51 -4.71
C TRP A 303 4.07 -7.43 -3.74
N ILE A 304 3.16 -6.58 -3.23
CA ILE A 304 3.49 -5.52 -2.26
C ILE A 304 4.10 -6.12 -0.99
N LYS A 305 3.57 -7.23 -0.49
CA LYS A 305 4.07 -7.89 0.71
C LYS A 305 5.40 -8.58 0.50
N THR A 306 5.51 -9.40 -0.55
CA THR A 306 6.67 -10.29 -0.74
C THR A 306 7.81 -9.58 -1.46
N ILE A 307 7.54 -8.91 -2.58
CA ILE A 307 8.57 -8.29 -3.40
C ILE A 307 8.94 -6.91 -2.86
N ALA A 308 7.94 -6.03 -2.65
CA ALA A 308 8.20 -4.71 -2.09
C ALA A 308 8.46 -4.73 -0.56
N GLY A 309 8.36 -5.89 0.10
CA GLY A 309 8.78 -6.09 1.48
C GLY A 309 7.86 -5.51 2.54
N HIS A 310 6.56 -5.33 2.22
CA HIS A 310 5.55 -4.74 3.12
C HIS A 310 4.72 -5.77 3.89
N ASP A 311 5.13 -7.04 4.00
CA ASP A 311 4.46 -7.99 4.90
C ASP A 311 4.63 -7.54 6.35
N LYS A 312 5.84 -7.12 6.71
CA LYS A 312 6.17 -6.41 7.95
C LYS A 312 6.85 -5.08 7.60
N THR A 313 6.22 -3.98 8.00
CA THR A 313 6.77 -2.64 7.71
C THR A 313 8.06 -2.38 8.47
N LYS A 314 8.97 -1.59 7.89
CA LYS A 314 10.15 -1.03 8.56
C LYS A 314 9.92 0.37 9.13
N PHE A 315 8.77 0.97 8.82
CA PHE A 315 8.39 2.32 9.27
C PHE A 315 7.50 2.26 10.51
N ARG A 316 7.43 3.36 11.23
CA ARG A 316 6.57 3.58 12.40
C ARG A 316 5.61 4.71 12.13
N GLY A 317 4.43 4.61 12.72
CA GLY A 317 3.36 5.59 12.55
C GLY A 317 2.57 5.41 11.25
N ARG A 318 1.29 5.70 11.33
CA ARG A 318 0.33 5.51 10.23
C ARG A 318 0.77 6.21 8.94
N ASP A 319 1.23 7.44 9.04
CA ASP A 319 1.47 8.28 7.86
C ASP A 319 2.68 7.77 7.05
N ARG A 320 3.78 7.41 7.73
CA ARG A 320 4.96 6.84 7.06
C ARG A 320 4.70 5.47 6.46
N VAL A 321 3.95 4.62 7.18
CA VAL A 321 3.55 3.30 6.66
C VAL A 321 2.58 3.44 5.49
N GLY A 322 1.63 4.38 5.58
CA GLY A 322 0.69 4.71 4.50
C GLY A 322 1.39 5.21 3.26
N TRP A 323 2.34 6.13 3.41
CA TRP A 323 3.16 6.61 2.31
C TRP A 323 3.87 5.46 1.61
N ALA A 324 4.54 4.59 2.38
CA ALA A 324 5.29 3.47 1.83
C ALA A 324 4.39 2.44 1.12
N PHE A 325 3.20 2.19 1.65
CA PHE A 325 2.21 1.31 1.03
C PHE A 325 1.70 1.88 -0.30
N THR A 326 1.36 3.16 -0.35
CA THR A 326 0.93 3.85 -1.57
C THR A 326 2.03 3.90 -2.62
N PHE A 327 3.27 4.13 -2.20
CA PHE A 327 4.43 4.08 -3.09
C PHE A 327 4.64 2.66 -3.67
N ALA A 328 4.48 1.62 -2.84
CA ALA A 328 4.55 0.23 -3.30
C ALA A 328 3.42 -0.12 -4.28
N ALA A 329 2.23 0.48 -4.14
CA ALA A 329 1.15 0.35 -5.11
C ALA A 329 1.51 0.97 -6.48
N ALA A 330 2.14 2.14 -6.47
CA ALA A 330 2.68 2.75 -7.71
C ALA A 330 3.77 1.88 -8.33
N ALA A 331 4.69 1.34 -7.53
CA ALA A 331 5.74 0.43 -7.98
C ALA A 331 5.16 -0.86 -8.60
N TYR A 332 4.10 -1.43 -8.00
CA TYR A 332 3.38 -2.57 -8.58
C TYR A 332 2.83 -2.26 -9.97
N ASN A 333 2.19 -1.11 -10.14
CA ASN A 333 1.69 -0.68 -11.44
C ASN A 333 2.82 -0.58 -12.47
N LEU A 334 3.94 0.04 -12.10
CA LEU A 334 5.12 0.17 -12.99
C LEU A 334 5.66 -1.17 -13.46
N VAL A 335 5.63 -2.22 -12.62
CA VAL A 335 6.05 -3.57 -13.01
C VAL A 335 5.08 -4.21 -14.01
N ARG A 336 3.78 -3.91 -13.93
CA ARG A 336 2.76 -4.46 -14.84
C ARG A 336 2.71 -3.76 -16.19
N LEU A 337 2.91 -2.45 -16.20
CA LEU A 337 2.74 -1.61 -17.40
C LEU A 337 3.50 -2.10 -18.64
N PRO A 338 4.77 -2.54 -18.58
CA PRO A 338 5.51 -3.00 -19.75
C PRO A 338 4.85 -4.16 -20.48
N LYS A 339 4.29 -5.13 -19.73
CA LYS A 339 3.58 -6.25 -20.31
C LYS A 339 2.28 -5.80 -20.97
N LEU A 340 1.50 -4.97 -20.28
CA LEU A 340 0.24 -4.46 -20.80
C LEU A 340 0.42 -3.61 -22.06
N MET A 341 1.46 -2.79 -22.11
CA MET A 341 1.77 -1.98 -23.29
C MET A 341 2.26 -2.81 -24.48
N ALA A 342 2.93 -3.95 -24.23
CA ALA A 342 3.35 -4.86 -25.29
C ALA A 342 2.15 -5.66 -25.86
N GLU A 343 1.10 -5.88 -25.10
CA GLU A 343 -0.11 -6.58 -25.55
C GLU A 343 -1.08 -5.68 -26.34
N THR A 344 -0.92 -4.35 -26.22
CA THR A 344 -1.82 -3.35 -26.86
C THR A 344 -1.18 -2.57 -28.01
N GLY A 345 0.07 -2.77 -28.32
CA GLY A 345 0.79 -2.23 -29.47
C GLY A 345 0.98 -3.27 -30.52
#